data_a3549845b33c6d97d70f4c364fb0a814
#
_entry.id   a3549845b33c6d97d70f4c364fb0a814
#
_cell.length_a   1.000
_cell.length_b   1.000
_cell.length_c   1.000
_cell.angle_alpha   90.00
_cell.angle_beta   90.00
_cell.angle_gamma   90.00
#
_symmetry.space_group_name_H-M   'P 1'
#
loop_
_entity.id
_entity.type
_entity.pdbx_description
1 polymer ?
#
loop_
_entity_poly.entity_id
_entity_poly.type
_entity_poly.pdbx_seq_one_letter_code
_entity_poly.pdbx_strand_id
1 'polypeptide(L)'
;MMNQTIGMKILTPLCRKALLQLLQSALWEQTPQSEVFASMTAQDWEQVLLASRQQTVKALVCQGLTLLPEDLQPSDFLLIRWMAELGQVEKQSHQMNEALLSLITFLEDNGLRPVVLKGQGLARLYRFPLLRECGDIDLYFPEPRQQQEAHRYLADRGIHPQHKPDGSWLYSWQGVPVEHHPHLTDLANPYAQDCLQELERQYPCVQVPLGMGTDAQIRVPSPMLSLLLQTIHILHHAIGWGIGLRQMVDMAVSCQSFQGQIDAHAFREASARLHLLRWNRLLHGFLVQSLALPQECLPYEERLHGGRALEKRIWRDGNFGLNSSLRQSSSSHPWQGKCRTAWSMLSHSGLGWRYAPLETFFTALSLAKGQCSSHRG
;
A
#
# COMPACT_ATOMS: atom_id res chain seq x y z
N MET A 1 -12.64 30.39 11.98
CA MET A 1 -11.56 29.41 11.78
C MET A 1 -11.35 29.30 10.29
N MET A 2 -10.26 29.89 9.77
CA MET A 2 -10.03 30.01 8.35
C MET A 2 -9.57 28.68 7.75
N ASN A 3 -10.43 28.06 6.93
CA ASN A 3 -10.01 27.02 6.00
C ASN A 3 -9.13 27.67 4.90
N GLN A 4 -7.83 27.76 5.17
CA GLN A 4 -6.88 28.01 4.10
C GLN A 4 -6.80 26.74 3.25
N THR A 5 -7.43 26.78 2.11
CA THR A 5 -7.18 25.87 0.98
C THR A 5 -5.73 26.09 0.56
N ILE A 6 -4.79 25.34 1.16
CA ILE A 6 -3.38 25.37 0.77
C ILE A 6 -3.34 24.76 -0.63
N GLY A 7 -3.34 25.60 -1.62
CA GLY A 7 -3.03 25.23 -3.00
C GLY A 7 -1.68 24.53 -2.99
N MET A 8 -1.68 23.28 -3.44
CA MET A 8 -0.53 22.39 -3.38
C MET A 8 0.64 22.99 -4.17
N LYS A 9 1.64 23.50 -3.47
CA LYS A 9 2.94 23.80 -4.10
C LYS A 9 3.52 22.50 -4.62
N ILE A 10 3.87 22.46 -5.90
CA ILE A 10 4.57 21.31 -6.50
C ILE A 10 5.85 21.10 -5.69
N LEU A 11 6.00 19.93 -5.09
CA LEU A 11 7.19 19.55 -4.32
C LEU A 11 8.44 19.75 -5.19
N THR A 12 9.42 20.51 -4.70
CA THR A 12 10.64 20.79 -5.45
C THR A 12 11.46 19.54 -5.72
N PRO A 13 12.28 19.51 -6.78
CA PRO A 13 13.18 18.36 -7.02
C PRO A 13 14.10 18.08 -5.84
N LEU A 14 14.58 19.12 -5.15
CA LEU A 14 15.41 19.00 -3.94
C LEU A 14 14.65 18.28 -2.82
N CYS A 15 13.44 18.72 -2.48
CA CYS A 15 12.62 18.12 -1.44
C CYS A 15 12.23 16.66 -1.76
N ARG A 16 11.99 16.33 -3.04
CA ARG A 16 11.76 14.94 -3.47
C ARG A 16 12.98 14.06 -3.22
N LYS A 17 14.16 14.55 -3.62
CA LYS A 17 15.42 13.84 -3.42
C LYS A 17 15.72 13.66 -1.94
N ALA A 18 15.53 14.69 -1.12
CA ALA A 18 15.71 14.63 0.33
C ALA A 18 14.77 13.58 0.97
N LEU A 19 13.47 13.60 0.64
CA LEU A 19 12.51 12.64 1.15
C LEU A 19 12.90 11.19 0.78
N LEU A 20 13.28 10.94 -0.48
CA LEU A 20 13.67 9.59 -0.92
C LEU A 20 14.96 9.13 -0.22
N GLN A 21 15.93 10.00 -0.01
CA GLN A 21 17.15 9.65 0.72
C GLN A 21 16.90 9.33 2.20
N LEU A 22 16.03 10.09 2.88
CA LEU A 22 15.63 9.78 4.25
C LEU A 22 14.90 8.43 4.32
N LEU A 23 14.05 8.10 3.34
CA LEU A 23 13.43 6.78 3.26
C LEU A 23 14.47 5.69 3.04
N GLN A 24 15.40 5.87 2.10
CA GLN A 24 16.48 4.91 1.83
C GLN A 24 17.31 4.66 3.10
N SER A 25 17.61 5.72 3.85
CA SER A 25 18.34 5.64 5.12
C SER A 25 17.58 4.83 6.16
N ALA A 26 16.29 5.07 6.35
CA ALA A 26 15.45 4.31 7.27
C ALA A 26 15.30 2.83 6.86
N LEU A 27 15.25 2.56 5.56
CA LEU A 27 15.05 1.20 5.05
C LEU A 27 16.33 0.36 5.08
N TRP A 28 17.49 0.97 4.73
CA TRP A 28 18.73 0.25 4.47
C TRP A 28 19.89 0.66 5.37
N GLU A 29 19.67 1.53 6.36
CA GLU A 29 20.70 2.07 7.26
C GLU A 29 21.88 2.75 6.53
N GLN A 30 21.60 3.33 5.39
CA GLN A 30 22.60 4.07 4.63
C GLN A 30 22.66 5.52 5.10
N THR A 31 23.86 6.05 5.28
CA THR A 31 24.03 7.47 5.61
C THR A 31 23.54 8.31 4.42
N PRO A 32 22.64 9.29 4.65
CA PRO A 32 22.17 10.18 3.58
C PRO A 32 23.33 10.99 2.96
N GLN A 33 23.19 11.35 1.67
CA GLN A 33 24.18 12.21 1.00
C GLN A 33 24.10 13.64 1.53
N SER A 34 25.11 14.11 2.23
CA SER A 34 25.14 15.42 2.90
C SER A 34 24.86 16.60 1.95
N GLU A 35 25.29 16.51 0.69
CA GLU A 35 25.12 17.57 -0.31
C GLU A 35 23.65 17.89 -0.61
N VAL A 36 22.75 16.93 -0.42
CA VAL A 36 21.32 17.14 -0.63
C VAL A 36 20.73 18.03 0.45
N PHE A 37 21.24 17.93 1.67
CA PHE A 37 20.69 18.58 2.86
C PHE A 37 21.38 19.91 3.17
N ALA A 38 22.62 20.09 2.73
CA ALA A 38 23.42 21.29 3.00
C ALA A 38 22.77 22.62 2.52
N SER A 39 21.90 22.54 1.51
CA SER A 39 21.22 23.73 0.96
C SER A 39 19.74 23.84 1.37
N MET A 40 19.25 22.94 2.23
CA MET A 40 17.84 22.94 2.62
C MET A 40 17.50 24.08 3.58
N THR A 41 16.44 24.80 3.24
CA THR A 41 15.87 25.85 4.08
C THR A 41 14.80 25.27 5.03
N ALA A 42 14.41 26.03 6.06
CA ALA A 42 13.28 25.64 6.93
C ALA A 42 12.00 25.38 6.13
N GLN A 43 11.76 26.10 5.04
CA GLN A 43 10.62 25.89 4.16
C GLN A 43 10.72 24.57 3.39
N ASP A 44 11.90 24.14 2.97
CA ASP A 44 12.11 22.85 2.30
C ASP A 44 11.82 21.70 3.27
N TRP A 45 12.27 21.80 4.51
CA TRP A 45 11.97 20.82 5.56
C TRP A 45 10.48 20.69 5.86
N GLU A 46 9.74 21.81 5.93
CA GLU A 46 8.27 21.79 6.05
C GLU A 46 7.60 21.10 4.85
N GLN A 47 8.11 21.31 3.63
CA GLN A 47 7.61 20.62 2.44
C GLN A 47 7.88 19.12 2.49
N VAL A 48 9.05 18.69 2.96
CA VAL A 48 9.39 17.27 3.13
C VAL A 48 8.46 16.62 4.15
N LEU A 49 8.22 17.28 5.31
CA LEU A 49 7.27 16.77 6.31
C LEU A 49 5.85 16.65 5.75
N LEU A 50 5.35 17.66 5.07
CA LEU A 50 4.02 17.63 4.45
C LEU A 50 3.90 16.50 3.43
N ALA A 51 4.91 16.36 2.56
CA ALA A 51 4.92 15.30 1.55
C ALA A 51 4.99 13.90 2.18
N SER A 52 5.79 13.71 3.23
CA SER A 52 5.87 12.42 3.93
C SER A 52 4.54 11.99 4.56
N ARG A 53 3.78 12.95 5.11
CA ARG A 53 2.40 12.72 5.60
C ARG A 53 1.46 12.32 4.47
N GLN A 54 1.49 13.04 3.34
CA GLN A 54 0.64 12.75 2.18
C GLN A 54 0.95 11.40 1.54
N GLN A 55 2.19 10.95 1.66
CA GLN A 55 2.65 9.65 1.16
C GLN A 55 2.55 8.52 2.20
N THR A 56 2.06 8.82 3.43
CA THR A 56 1.94 7.88 4.56
C THR A 56 3.26 7.14 4.87
N VAL A 57 4.35 7.90 4.93
CA VAL A 57 5.71 7.43 5.23
C VAL A 57 6.43 8.35 6.22
N LYS A 58 5.68 9.20 6.95
CA LYS A 58 6.26 10.24 7.81
C LYS A 58 7.14 9.67 8.92
N ALA A 59 6.74 8.55 9.53
CA ALA A 59 7.51 7.95 10.61
C ALA A 59 8.83 7.34 10.11
N LEU A 60 8.83 6.71 8.93
CA LEU A 60 10.06 6.22 8.30
C LEU A 60 10.99 7.37 7.88
N VAL A 61 10.44 8.46 7.33
CA VAL A 61 11.23 9.65 6.99
C VAL A 61 11.84 10.28 8.24
N CYS A 62 11.08 10.35 9.35
CA CYS A 62 11.60 10.79 10.64
C CYS A 62 12.71 9.88 11.16
N GLN A 63 12.56 8.57 11.04
CA GLN A 63 13.61 7.61 11.40
C GLN A 63 14.87 7.83 10.56
N GLY A 64 14.74 8.04 9.24
CA GLY A 64 15.88 8.34 8.38
C GLY A 64 16.60 9.64 8.74
N LEU A 65 15.87 10.61 9.29
CA LEU A 65 16.43 11.86 9.77
C LEU A 65 17.43 11.67 10.93
N THR A 66 17.21 10.66 11.80
CA THR A 66 18.13 10.37 12.92
C THR A 66 19.53 9.90 12.46
N LEU A 67 19.65 9.51 11.19
CA LEU A 67 20.93 9.10 10.58
C LEU A 67 21.66 10.27 9.87
N LEU A 68 21.04 11.45 9.83
CA LEU A 68 21.65 12.65 9.25
C LEU A 68 22.51 13.34 10.32
N PRO A 69 23.72 13.85 9.96
CA PRO A 69 24.53 14.67 10.84
C PRO A 69 23.75 15.85 11.44
N GLU A 70 24.00 16.19 12.70
CA GLU A 70 23.24 17.20 13.44
C GLU A 70 23.23 18.57 12.76
N ASP A 71 24.35 18.98 12.15
CA ASP A 71 24.51 20.23 11.44
C ASP A 71 23.68 20.33 10.14
N LEU A 72 23.18 19.19 9.65
CA LEU A 72 22.33 19.10 8.46
C LEU A 72 20.86 18.83 8.79
N GLN A 73 20.52 18.63 10.06
CA GLN A 73 19.15 18.39 10.50
C GLN A 73 18.32 19.70 10.48
N PRO A 74 16.98 19.61 10.45
CA PRO A 74 16.13 20.78 10.64
C PRO A 74 16.30 21.37 12.04
N SER A 75 15.79 22.59 12.24
CA SER A 75 15.81 23.23 13.56
C SER A 75 15.13 22.37 14.63
N ASP A 76 15.55 22.50 15.90
CA ASP A 76 15.02 21.77 17.04
C ASP A 76 13.48 21.81 17.12
N PHE A 77 12.89 22.96 16.80
CA PHE A 77 11.44 23.12 16.78
C PHE A 77 10.76 22.17 15.77
N LEU A 78 11.29 22.03 14.56
CA LEU A 78 10.79 21.11 13.55
C LEU A 78 11.07 19.67 13.93
N LEU A 79 12.26 19.40 14.48
CA LEU A 79 12.65 18.07 14.92
C LEU A 79 11.70 17.56 16.02
N ILE A 80 11.38 18.36 17.02
CA ILE A 80 10.42 18.01 18.07
C ILE A 80 9.05 17.68 17.48
N ARG A 81 8.57 18.44 16.51
CA ARG A 81 7.30 18.13 15.81
C ARG A 81 7.34 16.80 15.09
N TRP A 82 8.43 16.46 14.42
CA TRP A 82 8.59 15.20 13.72
C TRP A 82 8.64 14.02 14.69
N MET A 83 9.38 14.17 15.79
CA MET A 83 9.46 13.16 16.85
C MET A 83 8.10 12.90 17.52
N ALA A 84 7.31 13.96 17.72
CA ALA A 84 5.94 13.80 18.23
C ALA A 84 5.04 13.01 17.27
N GLU A 85 5.19 13.19 15.97
CA GLU A 85 4.44 12.41 14.97
C GLU A 85 4.89 10.96 14.87
N LEU A 86 6.20 10.70 15.02
CA LEU A 86 6.73 9.35 15.12
C LEU A 86 6.11 8.62 16.32
N GLY A 87 6.16 9.22 17.52
CA GLY A 87 5.57 8.63 18.71
C GLY A 87 4.04 8.40 18.60
N GLN A 88 3.33 9.25 17.85
CA GLN A 88 1.91 9.02 17.58
C GLN A 88 1.69 7.82 16.65
N VAL A 89 2.53 7.62 15.63
CA VAL A 89 2.45 6.45 14.75
C VAL A 89 2.74 5.17 15.53
N GLU A 90 3.78 5.16 16.36
CA GLU A 90 4.09 4.01 17.23
C GLU A 90 2.91 3.65 18.14
N LYS A 91 2.33 4.65 18.80
CA LYS A 91 1.15 4.43 19.66
C LYS A 91 -0.03 3.84 18.88
N GLN A 92 -0.32 4.36 17.69
CA GLN A 92 -1.38 3.83 16.83
C GLN A 92 -1.08 2.39 16.37
N SER A 93 0.19 2.08 16.06
CA SER A 93 0.62 0.74 15.67
C SER A 93 0.46 -0.26 16.83
N HIS A 94 0.78 0.14 18.07
CA HIS A 94 0.53 -0.69 19.25
C HIS A 94 -0.97 -0.97 19.43
N GLN A 95 -1.81 0.06 19.38
CA GLN A 95 -3.28 -0.11 19.49
C GLN A 95 -3.83 -1.04 18.40
N MET A 96 -3.30 -0.92 17.19
CA MET A 96 -3.70 -1.78 16.07
C MET A 96 -3.24 -3.23 16.27
N ASN A 97 -2.04 -3.46 16.82
CA ASN A 97 -1.56 -4.79 17.14
C ASN A 97 -2.42 -5.46 18.22
N GLU A 98 -2.75 -4.74 19.30
CA GLU A 98 -3.62 -5.22 20.36
C GLU A 98 -5.02 -5.58 19.84
N ALA A 99 -5.60 -4.71 19.00
CA ALA A 99 -6.89 -4.95 18.36
C ALA A 99 -6.85 -6.16 17.44
N LEU A 100 -5.80 -6.28 16.61
CA LEU A 100 -5.59 -7.43 15.72
C LEU A 100 -5.50 -8.73 16.52
N LEU A 101 -4.65 -8.80 17.53
CA LEU A 101 -4.48 -10.00 18.34
C LEU A 101 -5.79 -10.40 19.04
N SER A 102 -6.48 -9.43 19.66
CA SER A 102 -7.77 -9.66 20.27
C SER A 102 -8.81 -10.21 19.27
N LEU A 103 -8.82 -9.67 18.04
CA LEU A 103 -9.73 -10.13 16.99
C LEU A 103 -9.36 -11.53 16.49
N ILE A 104 -8.07 -11.82 16.24
CA ILE A 104 -7.60 -13.13 15.80
C ILE A 104 -7.94 -14.19 16.86
N THR A 105 -7.62 -13.94 18.13
CA THR A 105 -7.97 -14.84 19.24
C THR A 105 -9.49 -15.12 19.26
N PHE A 106 -10.31 -14.06 19.19
CA PHE A 106 -11.77 -14.23 19.15
C PHE A 106 -12.23 -15.09 17.98
N LEU A 107 -11.68 -14.91 16.80
CA LEU A 107 -12.05 -15.67 15.61
C LEU A 107 -11.57 -17.13 15.71
N GLU A 108 -10.34 -17.35 16.17
CA GLU A 108 -9.75 -18.69 16.33
C GLU A 108 -10.44 -19.52 17.44
N ASP A 109 -10.83 -18.90 18.55
CA ASP A 109 -11.62 -19.54 19.61
C ASP A 109 -12.99 -20.04 19.11
N ASN A 110 -13.49 -19.43 18.03
CA ASN A 110 -14.70 -19.87 17.33
C ASN A 110 -14.40 -20.79 16.13
N GLY A 111 -13.19 -21.32 16.01
CA GLY A 111 -12.79 -22.28 14.97
C GLY A 111 -12.51 -21.64 13.59
N LEU A 112 -12.47 -20.33 13.50
CA LEU A 112 -12.25 -19.60 12.24
C LEU A 112 -10.76 -19.36 12.02
N ARG A 113 -10.35 -19.27 10.74
CA ARG A 113 -8.93 -19.13 10.37
C ARG A 113 -8.71 -17.97 9.41
N PRO A 114 -8.79 -16.73 9.89
CA PRO A 114 -8.60 -15.55 9.06
C PRO A 114 -7.15 -15.44 8.55
N VAL A 115 -6.99 -14.79 7.41
CA VAL A 115 -5.70 -14.41 6.82
C VAL A 115 -5.56 -12.90 6.90
N VAL A 116 -4.46 -12.42 7.44
CA VAL A 116 -4.10 -10.98 7.48
C VAL A 116 -3.43 -10.62 6.17
N LEU A 117 -4.06 -9.76 5.35
CA LEU A 117 -3.61 -9.51 3.98
C LEU A 117 -2.49 -8.47 3.87
N LYS A 118 -2.63 -7.38 4.58
CA LYS A 118 -1.77 -6.19 4.51
C LYS A 118 -1.45 -5.71 5.93
N GLY A 119 -1.40 -4.42 6.12
CA GLY A 119 -1.31 -3.84 7.46
C GLY A 119 -0.17 -4.46 8.28
N GLN A 120 -0.54 -5.06 9.39
CA GLN A 120 0.38 -5.68 10.35
C GLN A 120 1.07 -6.94 9.76
N GLY A 121 0.42 -7.63 8.81
CA GLY A 121 1.03 -8.74 8.10
C GLY A 121 2.29 -8.35 7.31
N LEU A 122 2.35 -7.11 6.79
CA LEU A 122 3.54 -6.56 6.15
C LEU A 122 4.45 -5.80 7.13
N ALA A 123 3.87 -5.11 8.14
CA ALA A 123 4.65 -4.36 9.11
C ALA A 123 5.73 -5.20 9.79
N ARG A 124 5.45 -6.48 10.09
CA ARG A 124 6.41 -7.44 10.66
C ARG A 124 7.69 -7.63 9.84
N LEU A 125 7.67 -7.31 8.54
CA LEU A 125 8.82 -7.41 7.65
C LEU A 125 9.76 -6.22 7.75
N TYR A 126 9.27 -5.12 8.32
CA TYR A 126 10.06 -3.91 8.47
C TYR A 126 11.05 -4.04 9.62
N ARG A 127 12.21 -3.40 9.48
CA ARG A 127 13.18 -3.28 10.57
C ARG A 127 12.58 -2.59 11.79
N PHE A 128 11.75 -1.56 11.57
CA PHE A 128 11.00 -0.84 12.59
C PHE A 128 9.51 -1.04 12.35
N PRO A 129 8.94 -2.19 12.75
CA PRO A 129 7.56 -2.57 12.40
C PRO A 129 6.50 -1.55 12.83
N LEU A 130 6.71 -0.88 13.97
CA LEU A 130 5.78 0.12 14.52
C LEU A 130 5.77 1.42 13.71
N LEU A 131 6.76 1.66 12.85
CA LEU A 131 6.83 2.86 12.01
C LEU A 131 6.09 2.71 10.67
N ARG A 132 5.59 1.52 10.34
CA ARG A 132 4.72 1.34 9.19
C ARG A 132 3.32 1.85 9.51
N GLU A 133 2.91 2.93 8.88
CA GLU A 133 1.58 3.52 9.06
C GLU A 133 0.49 2.60 8.50
N CYS A 134 -0.43 2.17 9.38
CA CYS A 134 -1.60 1.36 9.03
C CYS A 134 -2.88 2.14 9.36
N GLY A 135 -3.94 1.94 8.57
CA GLY A 135 -5.24 2.57 8.78
C GLY A 135 -6.34 1.61 9.23
N ASP A 136 -6.21 0.36 8.87
CA ASP A 136 -7.22 -0.69 9.01
C ASP A 136 -6.60 -2.07 9.16
N ILE A 137 -7.41 -3.05 9.55
CA ILE A 137 -7.08 -4.47 9.59
C ILE A 137 -7.80 -5.13 8.42
N ASP A 138 -7.04 -5.62 7.44
CA ASP A 138 -7.55 -6.33 6.27
C ASP A 138 -7.55 -7.85 6.54
N LEU A 139 -8.71 -8.49 6.54
CA LEU A 139 -8.86 -9.93 6.73
C LEU A 139 -9.49 -10.61 5.51
N TYR A 140 -9.10 -11.84 5.30
CA TYR A 140 -9.66 -12.73 4.29
C TYR A 140 -9.92 -14.12 4.89
N PHE A 141 -11.00 -14.76 4.47
CA PHE A 141 -11.32 -16.15 4.83
C PHE A 141 -11.26 -17.01 3.56
N PRO A 142 -10.33 -17.99 3.49
CA PRO A 142 -10.22 -18.88 2.33
C PRO A 142 -11.51 -19.66 2.04
N GLU A 143 -12.27 -19.95 3.09
CA GLU A 143 -13.55 -20.63 2.99
C GLU A 143 -14.70 -19.62 3.16
N PRO A 144 -15.54 -19.39 2.15
CA PRO A 144 -16.65 -18.40 2.23
C PRO A 144 -17.59 -18.62 3.41
N ARG A 145 -17.77 -19.87 3.86
CA ARG A 145 -18.57 -20.19 5.05
C ARG A 145 -18.00 -19.57 6.32
N GLN A 146 -16.67 -19.55 6.46
CA GLN A 146 -16.02 -18.96 7.64
C GLN A 146 -16.27 -17.45 7.74
N GLN A 147 -16.34 -16.74 6.62
CA GLN A 147 -16.70 -15.32 6.62
C GLN A 147 -18.12 -15.09 7.14
N GLN A 148 -19.09 -15.92 6.69
CA GLN A 148 -20.48 -15.85 7.16
C GLN A 148 -20.60 -16.17 8.65
N GLU A 149 -19.89 -17.19 9.11
CA GLU A 149 -19.82 -17.56 10.53
C GLU A 149 -19.19 -16.44 11.37
N ALA A 150 -18.10 -15.81 10.87
CA ALA A 150 -17.49 -14.65 11.52
C ALA A 150 -18.51 -13.52 11.71
N HIS A 151 -19.30 -13.20 10.68
CA HIS A 151 -20.32 -12.15 10.77
C HIS A 151 -21.40 -12.50 11.79
N ARG A 152 -21.79 -13.79 11.92
CA ARG A 152 -22.74 -14.23 12.94
C ARG A 152 -22.17 -14.03 14.35
N TYR A 153 -20.93 -14.51 14.61
CA TYR A 153 -20.28 -14.33 15.91
C TYR A 153 -20.05 -12.86 16.28
N LEU A 154 -19.78 -12.00 15.29
CA LEU A 154 -19.71 -10.56 15.50
C LEU A 154 -21.08 -9.97 15.86
N ALA A 155 -22.16 -10.41 15.17
CA ALA A 155 -23.52 -9.97 15.45
C ALA A 155 -23.98 -10.37 16.86
N ASP A 156 -23.61 -11.55 17.34
CA ASP A 156 -23.87 -12.03 18.71
C ASP A 156 -23.20 -11.13 19.76
N ARG A 157 -22.18 -10.35 19.38
CA ARG A 157 -21.53 -9.31 20.20
C ARG A 157 -22.06 -7.89 19.94
N GLY A 158 -23.11 -7.76 19.14
CA GLY A 158 -23.68 -6.45 18.79
C GLY A 158 -22.88 -5.69 17.71
N ILE A 159 -21.93 -6.35 17.04
CA ILE A 159 -21.16 -5.77 15.95
C ILE A 159 -21.75 -6.24 14.61
N HIS A 160 -22.26 -5.28 13.82
CA HIS A 160 -22.92 -5.58 12.55
C HIS A 160 -22.07 -5.08 11.37
N PRO A 161 -21.34 -5.97 10.66
CA PRO A 161 -20.55 -5.60 9.50
C PRO A 161 -21.42 -4.97 8.40
N GLN A 162 -20.93 -3.88 7.81
CA GLN A 162 -21.58 -3.16 6.73
C GLN A 162 -21.02 -3.62 5.39
N HIS A 163 -21.89 -4.07 4.48
CA HIS A 163 -21.50 -4.48 3.14
C HIS A 163 -21.17 -3.25 2.28
N LYS A 164 -20.02 -3.29 1.62
CA LYS A 164 -19.58 -2.25 0.67
C LYS A 164 -19.88 -2.65 -0.79
N PRO A 165 -19.93 -1.66 -1.71
CA PRO A 165 -20.17 -1.92 -3.13
C PRO A 165 -19.13 -2.81 -3.83
N ASP A 166 -17.91 -2.88 -3.28
CA ASP A 166 -16.81 -3.73 -3.77
C ASP A 166 -16.87 -5.17 -3.25
N GLY A 167 -17.91 -5.52 -2.50
CA GLY A 167 -18.11 -6.86 -1.93
C GLY A 167 -17.43 -7.06 -0.57
N SER A 168 -16.65 -6.10 -0.10
CA SER A 168 -16.05 -6.18 1.23
C SER A 168 -17.04 -5.83 2.35
N TRP A 169 -16.68 -6.16 3.59
CA TRP A 169 -17.47 -5.89 4.78
C TRP A 169 -16.67 -5.11 5.79
N LEU A 170 -17.19 -3.99 6.24
CA LEU A 170 -16.55 -3.04 7.15
C LEU A 170 -17.22 -3.04 8.51
N TYR A 171 -16.43 -3.09 9.59
CA TYR A 171 -16.87 -2.86 10.96
C TYR A 171 -15.75 -2.25 11.80
N SER A 172 -16.02 -1.96 13.07
CA SER A 172 -15.01 -1.51 14.03
C SER A 172 -14.80 -2.57 15.11
N TRP A 173 -13.54 -2.87 15.41
CA TRP A 173 -13.14 -3.72 16.53
C TRP A 173 -12.23 -2.94 17.45
N GLN A 174 -12.65 -2.72 18.70
CA GLN A 174 -11.93 -1.91 19.69
C GLN A 174 -11.50 -0.51 19.17
N GLY A 175 -12.36 0.11 18.35
CA GLY A 175 -12.08 1.41 17.74
C GLY A 175 -11.21 1.38 16.47
N VAL A 176 -10.71 0.20 16.07
CA VAL A 176 -9.93 0.02 14.83
C VAL A 176 -10.85 -0.43 13.70
N PRO A 177 -10.79 0.19 12.51
CA PRO A 177 -11.51 -0.28 11.34
C PRO A 177 -11.01 -1.66 10.90
N VAL A 178 -11.93 -2.57 10.60
CA VAL A 178 -11.63 -3.91 10.08
C VAL A 178 -12.40 -4.12 8.79
N GLU A 179 -11.72 -4.63 7.77
CA GLU A 179 -12.31 -4.95 6.48
C GLU A 179 -12.15 -6.44 6.16
N HIS A 180 -13.28 -7.14 5.93
CA HIS A 180 -13.28 -8.49 5.41
C HIS A 180 -13.37 -8.46 3.89
N HIS A 181 -12.33 -8.91 3.23
CA HIS A 181 -12.27 -9.00 1.78
C HIS A 181 -12.91 -10.30 1.28
N PRO A 182 -13.68 -10.28 0.17
CA PRO A 182 -14.26 -11.48 -0.42
C PRO A 182 -13.20 -12.38 -1.09
N HIS A 183 -12.08 -11.77 -1.53
CA HIS A 183 -10.96 -12.42 -2.22
C HIS A 183 -9.62 -11.85 -1.73
N LEU A 184 -8.53 -12.57 -1.96
CA LEU A 184 -7.17 -12.08 -1.67
C LEU A 184 -6.87 -10.81 -2.48
N THR A 185 -7.22 -10.84 -3.75
CA THR A 185 -7.27 -9.71 -4.69
C THR A 185 -8.04 -10.15 -5.94
N ASP A 186 -8.47 -9.20 -6.75
CA ASP A 186 -9.18 -9.45 -8.00
C ASP A 186 -8.43 -8.84 -9.18
N LEU A 187 -8.43 -9.55 -10.30
CA LEU A 187 -8.02 -9.02 -11.60
C LEU A 187 -9.26 -8.85 -12.48
N ALA A 188 -9.34 -7.74 -13.19
CA ALA A 188 -10.46 -7.50 -14.11
C ALA A 188 -10.38 -8.38 -15.37
N ASN A 189 -9.17 -8.81 -15.74
CA ASN A 189 -8.96 -9.78 -16.82
C ASN A 189 -9.36 -11.20 -16.34
N PRO A 190 -10.45 -11.81 -16.87
CA PRO A 190 -10.95 -13.08 -16.39
C PRO A 190 -9.93 -14.22 -16.54
N TYR A 191 -9.14 -14.24 -17.60
CA TYR A 191 -8.12 -15.28 -17.80
C TYR A 191 -6.98 -15.18 -16.78
N ALA A 192 -6.60 -13.97 -16.41
CA ALA A 192 -5.61 -13.76 -15.37
C ALA A 192 -6.20 -14.06 -13.98
N GLN A 193 -7.49 -13.79 -13.76
CA GLN A 193 -8.19 -14.12 -12.52
C GLN A 193 -8.24 -15.64 -12.28
N ASP A 194 -8.56 -16.45 -13.30
CA ASP A 194 -8.56 -17.91 -13.18
C ASP A 194 -7.14 -18.42 -12.84
N CYS A 195 -6.12 -17.87 -13.50
CA CYS A 195 -4.72 -18.17 -13.21
C CYS A 195 -4.33 -17.79 -11.77
N LEU A 196 -4.79 -16.62 -11.28
CA LEU A 196 -4.53 -16.19 -9.90
C LEU A 196 -5.12 -17.18 -8.89
N GLN A 197 -6.34 -17.68 -9.10
CA GLN A 197 -6.97 -18.68 -8.25
C GLN A 197 -6.20 -20.01 -8.23
N GLU A 198 -5.57 -20.42 -9.34
CA GLU A 198 -4.67 -21.57 -9.36
C GLU A 198 -3.40 -21.31 -8.52
N LEU A 199 -2.81 -20.12 -8.63
CA LEU A 199 -1.64 -19.74 -7.86
C LEU A 199 -1.95 -19.65 -6.36
N GLU A 200 -3.12 -19.17 -5.97
CA GLU A 200 -3.60 -19.17 -4.58
C GLU A 200 -3.66 -20.59 -3.98
N ARG A 201 -4.10 -21.57 -4.78
CA ARG A 201 -4.12 -22.98 -4.36
C ARG A 201 -2.72 -23.59 -4.30
N GLN A 202 -1.84 -23.22 -5.22
CA GLN A 202 -0.46 -23.71 -5.30
C GLN A 202 0.42 -23.16 -4.19
N TYR A 203 0.21 -21.90 -3.79
CA TYR A 203 1.00 -21.17 -2.79
C TYR A 203 0.13 -20.78 -1.59
N PRO A 204 -0.18 -21.73 -0.69
CA PRO A 204 -1.10 -21.49 0.41
C PRO A 204 -0.59 -20.45 1.39
N CYS A 205 -1.50 -19.86 2.16
CA CYS A 205 -1.17 -18.99 3.27
C CYS A 205 -0.42 -19.73 4.37
N VAL A 206 0.50 -19.05 5.04
CA VAL A 206 1.40 -19.61 6.06
C VAL A 206 1.19 -18.95 7.42
N GLN A 207 1.48 -19.68 8.49
CA GLN A 207 1.55 -19.10 9.84
C GLN A 207 2.93 -18.54 10.09
N VAL A 208 2.96 -17.35 10.68
CA VAL A 208 4.19 -16.62 11.00
C VAL A 208 4.03 -15.87 12.31
N PRO A 209 5.11 -15.64 13.08
CA PRO A 209 5.04 -14.78 14.25
C PRO A 209 4.67 -13.34 13.83
N LEU A 210 3.79 -12.71 14.59
CA LEU A 210 3.52 -11.28 14.42
C LEU A 210 4.76 -10.46 14.77
N GLY A 211 5.55 -10.93 15.73
CA GLY A 211 6.68 -10.17 16.26
C GLY A 211 6.23 -9.01 17.14
N MET A 212 6.99 -7.90 17.12
CA MET A 212 6.61 -6.65 17.82
C MET A 212 6.36 -6.85 19.32
N GLY A 213 7.15 -7.75 19.95
CA GLY A 213 7.08 -8.02 21.40
C GLY A 213 6.02 -9.06 21.81
N THR A 214 5.46 -9.82 20.86
CA THR A 214 4.51 -10.93 21.12
C THR A 214 4.92 -12.20 20.40
N ASP A 215 4.64 -13.36 21.02
CA ASP A 215 4.83 -14.69 20.43
C ASP A 215 3.61 -15.16 19.61
N ALA A 216 2.59 -14.31 19.49
CA ALA A 216 1.38 -14.63 18.77
C ALA A 216 1.65 -14.89 17.30
N GLN A 217 0.96 -15.90 16.77
CA GLN A 217 1.03 -16.27 15.36
C GLN A 217 -0.13 -15.66 14.60
N ILE A 218 0.14 -15.25 13.36
CA ILE A 218 -0.90 -14.83 12.41
C ILE A 218 -0.76 -15.59 11.10
N ARG A 219 -1.85 -15.79 10.40
CA ARG A 219 -1.83 -16.35 9.06
C ARG A 219 -1.72 -15.23 8.03
N VAL A 220 -0.79 -15.37 7.08
CA VAL A 220 -0.53 -14.40 6.00
C VAL A 220 -0.33 -15.12 4.66
N PRO A 221 -0.45 -14.45 3.51
CA PRO A 221 -0.04 -15.02 2.23
C PRO A 221 1.43 -15.48 2.26
N SER A 222 1.74 -16.62 1.62
CA SER A 222 3.12 -17.07 1.44
C SER A 222 3.98 -16.02 0.73
N PRO A 223 5.32 -16.07 0.81
CA PRO A 223 6.20 -15.08 0.16
C PRO A 223 5.89 -14.87 -1.32
N MET A 224 5.71 -15.95 -2.08
CA MET A 224 5.36 -15.93 -3.49
C MET A 224 4.04 -15.19 -3.73
N LEU A 225 2.99 -15.60 -3.00
CA LEU A 225 1.67 -15.01 -3.12
C LEU A 225 1.66 -13.56 -2.65
N SER A 226 2.36 -13.23 -1.57
CA SER A 226 2.47 -11.88 -1.04
C SER A 226 3.01 -10.88 -2.06
N LEU A 227 4.09 -11.22 -2.80
CA LEU A 227 4.63 -10.34 -3.84
C LEU A 227 3.68 -10.20 -5.03
N LEU A 228 3.02 -11.29 -5.47
CA LEU A 228 2.03 -11.22 -6.55
C LEU A 228 0.85 -10.32 -6.17
N LEU A 229 0.30 -10.49 -4.97
CA LEU A 229 -0.82 -9.68 -4.47
C LEU A 229 -0.45 -8.21 -4.35
N GLN A 230 0.73 -7.89 -3.82
CA GLN A 230 1.23 -6.52 -3.75
C GLN A 230 1.42 -5.92 -5.15
N THR A 231 1.98 -6.68 -6.09
CA THR A 231 2.15 -6.24 -7.49
C THR A 231 0.81 -5.86 -8.14
N ILE A 232 -0.23 -6.69 -7.95
CA ILE A 232 -1.59 -6.46 -8.48
C ILE A 232 -2.22 -5.25 -7.77
N HIS A 233 -2.11 -5.17 -6.46
CA HIS A 233 -2.64 -4.06 -5.68
C HIS A 233 -2.04 -2.71 -6.10
N ILE A 234 -0.72 -2.66 -6.28
CA ILE A 234 -0.01 -1.48 -6.79
C ILE A 234 -0.49 -1.11 -8.19
N LEU A 235 -0.67 -2.10 -9.08
CA LEU A 235 -1.19 -1.88 -10.43
C LEU A 235 -2.59 -1.25 -10.41
N HIS A 236 -3.51 -1.79 -9.60
CA HIS A 236 -4.88 -1.29 -9.51
C HIS A 236 -4.92 0.16 -9.01
N HIS A 237 -4.12 0.49 -8.00
CA HIS A 237 -3.99 1.87 -7.53
C HIS A 237 -3.40 2.79 -8.62
N ALA A 238 -2.37 2.35 -9.31
CA ALA A 238 -1.73 3.14 -10.36
C ALA A 238 -2.65 3.40 -11.57
N ILE A 239 -3.51 2.45 -11.91
CA ILE A 239 -4.51 2.61 -13.00
C ILE A 239 -5.69 3.47 -12.51
N GLY A 240 -6.14 3.26 -11.26
CA GLY A 240 -7.36 3.85 -10.73
C GLY A 240 -7.17 5.25 -10.12
N TRP A 241 -6.83 5.29 -8.86
CA TRP A 241 -6.90 6.50 -8.04
C TRP A 241 -5.56 7.19 -7.77
N GLY A 242 -4.45 6.54 -8.10
CA GLY A 242 -3.11 6.98 -7.75
C GLY A 242 -2.50 6.15 -6.63
N ILE A 243 -1.18 6.09 -6.62
CA ILE A 243 -0.39 5.28 -5.71
C ILE A 243 0.56 6.15 -4.90
N GLY A 244 0.82 5.76 -3.64
CA GLY A 244 1.74 6.42 -2.74
C GLY A 244 3.05 5.65 -2.51
N LEU A 245 3.99 6.32 -1.83
CA LEU A 245 5.28 5.72 -1.48
C LEU A 245 5.13 4.56 -0.51
N ARG A 246 4.14 4.56 0.38
CA ARG A 246 3.93 3.46 1.33
C ARG A 246 3.85 2.10 0.64
N GLN A 247 3.03 1.98 -0.42
CA GLN A 247 2.89 0.73 -1.15
C GLN A 247 4.19 0.31 -1.86
N MET A 248 4.97 1.29 -2.33
CA MET A 248 6.28 1.04 -2.91
C MET A 248 7.29 0.54 -1.87
N VAL A 249 7.26 1.14 -0.68
CA VAL A 249 8.10 0.73 0.45
C VAL A 249 7.70 -0.67 0.93
N ASP A 250 6.41 -0.97 1.05
CA ASP A 250 5.91 -2.32 1.36
C ASP A 250 6.51 -3.36 0.41
N MET A 251 6.47 -3.08 -0.89
CA MET A 251 7.01 -3.99 -1.91
C MET A 251 8.54 -4.13 -1.81
N ALA A 252 9.28 -3.02 -1.59
CA ALA A 252 10.73 -3.05 -1.45
C ALA A 252 11.16 -3.89 -0.23
N VAL A 253 10.53 -3.67 0.92
CA VAL A 253 10.77 -4.41 2.15
C VAL A 253 10.42 -5.89 1.98
N SER A 254 9.30 -6.19 1.31
CA SER A 254 8.90 -7.57 1.02
C SER A 254 9.91 -8.28 0.11
N CYS A 255 10.39 -7.63 -0.95
CA CYS A 255 11.42 -8.19 -1.83
C CYS A 255 12.69 -8.53 -1.06
N GLN A 256 13.16 -7.62 -0.19
CA GLN A 256 14.35 -7.87 0.64
C GLN A 256 14.11 -9.00 1.64
N SER A 257 12.99 -8.98 2.36
CA SER A 257 12.70 -9.98 3.41
C SER A 257 12.48 -11.38 2.87
N PHE A 258 12.01 -11.49 1.63
CA PHE A 258 11.75 -12.77 0.96
C PHE A 258 12.89 -13.21 0.02
N GLN A 259 14.02 -12.51 0.03
CA GLN A 259 15.21 -12.91 -0.75
C GLN A 259 15.58 -14.34 -0.45
N GLY A 260 15.80 -15.16 -1.48
CA GLY A 260 16.14 -16.57 -1.36
C GLY A 260 14.98 -17.51 -0.96
N GLN A 261 13.78 -16.98 -0.68
CA GLN A 261 12.59 -17.78 -0.36
C GLN A 261 11.67 -18.01 -1.57
N ILE A 262 11.93 -17.36 -2.68
CA ILE A 262 11.10 -17.39 -3.88
C ILE A 262 11.91 -18.00 -5.03
N ASP A 263 11.32 -18.99 -5.71
CA ASP A 263 11.86 -19.48 -6.96
C ASP A 263 11.67 -18.41 -8.06
N ALA A 264 12.77 -17.88 -8.56
CA ALA A 264 12.80 -16.80 -9.54
C ALA A 264 12.14 -17.20 -10.87
N HIS A 265 12.30 -18.46 -11.30
CA HIS A 265 11.66 -18.97 -12.52
C HIS A 265 10.16 -19.06 -12.34
N ALA A 266 9.70 -19.66 -11.24
CA ALA A 266 8.28 -19.80 -10.92
C ALA A 266 7.59 -18.43 -10.76
N PHE A 267 8.24 -17.44 -10.11
CA PHE A 267 7.68 -16.09 -10.00
C PHE A 267 7.58 -15.39 -11.35
N ARG A 268 8.59 -15.53 -12.21
CA ARG A 268 8.58 -14.96 -13.56
C ARG A 268 7.50 -15.62 -14.43
N GLU A 269 7.33 -16.94 -14.33
CA GLU A 269 6.29 -17.68 -15.04
C GLU A 269 4.89 -17.26 -14.57
N ALA A 270 4.64 -17.21 -13.26
CA ALA A 270 3.39 -16.72 -12.68
C ALA A 270 3.07 -15.29 -13.15
N SER A 271 4.09 -14.39 -13.12
CA SER A 271 3.96 -13.03 -13.64
C SER A 271 3.63 -12.97 -15.13
N ALA A 272 4.18 -13.89 -15.93
CA ALA A 272 3.86 -14.00 -17.37
C ALA A 272 2.42 -14.43 -17.60
N ARG A 273 1.95 -15.45 -16.88
CA ARG A 273 0.57 -15.96 -16.93
C ARG A 273 -0.45 -14.90 -16.53
N LEU A 274 -0.09 -14.05 -15.54
CA LEU A 274 -0.89 -12.91 -15.10
C LEU A 274 -0.76 -11.65 -15.98
N HIS A 275 0.03 -11.70 -17.04
CA HIS A 275 0.35 -10.57 -17.94
C HIS A 275 1.01 -9.37 -17.23
N LEU A 276 1.77 -9.61 -16.16
CA LEU A 276 2.39 -8.59 -15.33
C LEU A 276 3.86 -8.29 -15.65
N LEU A 277 4.52 -9.01 -16.56
CA LEU A 277 5.96 -8.85 -16.83
C LEU A 277 6.40 -7.42 -17.20
N ARG A 278 5.60 -6.70 -18.00
CA ARG A 278 5.91 -5.30 -18.36
C ARG A 278 5.71 -4.37 -17.15
N TRP A 279 4.68 -4.66 -16.36
CA TRP A 279 4.39 -3.92 -15.14
C TRP A 279 5.47 -4.13 -14.08
N ASN A 280 5.90 -5.38 -13.85
CA ASN A 280 7.00 -5.71 -12.94
C ASN A 280 8.28 -4.95 -13.32
N ARG A 281 8.62 -4.89 -14.59
CA ARG A 281 9.81 -4.16 -15.08
C ARG A 281 9.77 -2.67 -14.70
N LEU A 282 8.61 -2.04 -14.77
CA LEU A 282 8.40 -0.67 -14.35
C LEU A 282 8.51 -0.54 -12.82
N LEU A 283 7.82 -1.42 -12.09
CA LEU A 283 7.79 -1.45 -10.62
C LEU A 283 9.20 -1.70 -10.05
N HIS A 284 9.86 -2.77 -10.49
CA HIS A 284 11.23 -3.09 -10.06
C HIS A 284 12.21 -1.96 -10.41
N GLY A 285 12.04 -1.33 -11.58
CA GLY A 285 12.81 -0.14 -11.94
C GLY A 285 12.66 1.01 -10.93
N PHE A 286 11.47 1.23 -10.41
CA PHE A 286 11.25 2.21 -9.34
C PHE A 286 11.90 1.79 -8.02
N LEU A 287 11.73 0.54 -7.60
CA LEU A 287 12.29 0.04 -6.33
C LEU A 287 13.82 0.21 -6.30
N VAL A 288 14.51 -0.14 -7.38
CA VAL A 288 15.97 -0.01 -7.46
C VAL A 288 16.41 1.45 -7.61
N GLN A 289 15.79 2.21 -8.54
CA GLN A 289 16.26 3.57 -8.87
C GLN A 289 15.85 4.63 -7.84
N SER A 290 14.66 4.51 -7.24
CA SER A 290 14.12 5.53 -6.34
C SER A 290 14.16 5.14 -4.87
N LEU A 291 14.10 3.84 -4.53
CA LEU A 291 14.22 3.36 -3.16
C LEU A 291 15.55 2.67 -2.84
N ALA A 292 16.48 2.62 -3.80
CA ALA A 292 17.80 2.00 -3.66
C ALA A 292 17.75 0.53 -3.17
N LEU A 293 16.68 -0.21 -3.53
CA LEU A 293 16.64 -1.65 -3.27
C LEU A 293 17.79 -2.35 -4.01
N PRO A 294 18.63 -3.17 -3.34
CA PRO A 294 19.64 -3.95 -4.02
C PRO A 294 19.02 -4.84 -5.10
N GLN A 295 19.61 -4.86 -6.29
CA GLN A 295 19.01 -5.54 -7.44
C GLN A 295 18.89 -7.07 -7.22
N GLU A 296 19.76 -7.65 -6.43
CA GLU A 296 19.75 -9.07 -6.01
C GLU A 296 18.56 -9.42 -5.11
N CYS A 297 17.88 -8.43 -4.52
CA CYS A 297 16.66 -8.63 -3.74
C CYS A 297 15.41 -8.72 -4.63
N LEU A 298 15.51 -8.41 -5.91
CA LEU A 298 14.39 -8.58 -6.83
C LEU A 298 14.01 -10.06 -6.99
N PRO A 299 12.73 -10.38 -7.15
CA PRO A 299 12.28 -11.77 -7.24
C PRO A 299 12.82 -12.53 -8.47
N TYR A 300 13.30 -11.82 -9.50
CA TYR A 300 14.03 -12.37 -10.65
C TYR A 300 14.83 -11.29 -11.36
N GLU A 301 15.87 -11.71 -12.09
CA GLU A 301 16.70 -10.81 -12.89
C GLU A 301 15.96 -10.31 -14.13
N GLU A 302 16.01 -9.00 -14.35
CA GLU A 302 15.45 -8.39 -15.57
C GLU A 302 16.11 -7.05 -15.92
N ARG A 303 15.94 -6.62 -17.17
CA ARG A 303 16.35 -5.27 -17.60
C ARG A 303 15.34 -4.25 -17.08
N LEU A 304 15.76 -3.43 -16.15
CA LEU A 304 14.92 -2.42 -15.52
C LEU A 304 14.62 -1.25 -16.45
N HIS A 305 13.37 -0.83 -16.50
CA HIS A 305 12.93 0.29 -17.33
C HIS A 305 11.88 1.15 -16.64
N GLY A 306 11.99 2.47 -16.86
CA GLY A 306 10.86 3.38 -16.64
C GLY A 306 10.54 3.76 -15.20
N GLY A 307 11.34 3.41 -14.19
CA GLY A 307 11.10 3.75 -12.78
C GLY A 307 10.79 5.23 -12.56
N ARG A 308 11.45 6.13 -13.29
CA ARG A 308 11.16 7.58 -13.28
C ARG A 308 9.74 7.94 -13.74
N ALA A 309 9.09 7.12 -14.58
CA ALA A 309 7.73 7.39 -15.01
C ALA A 309 6.73 7.10 -13.87
N LEU A 310 6.97 6.04 -13.10
CA LEU A 310 6.19 5.72 -11.91
C LEU A 310 6.42 6.76 -10.80
N GLU A 311 7.67 7.19 -10.60
CA GLU A 311 8.02 8.25 -9.64
C GLU A 311 7.27 9.56 -9.95
N LYS A 312 7.30 10.02 -11.21
CA LYS A 312 6.53 11.21 -11.63
C LYS A 312 5.05 11.07 -11.33
N ARG A 313 4.53 9.86 -11.47
CA ARG A 313 3.13 9.55 -11.18
C ARG A 313 2.83 9.69 -9.70
N ILE A 314 3.65 9.10 -8.83
CA ILE A 314 3.51 9.16 -7.37
C ILE A 314 3.47 10.60 -6.88
N TRP A 315 4.40 11.42 -7.37
CA TRP A 315 4.47 12.84 -6.97
C TRP A 315 3.31 13.68 -7.50
N ARG A 316 2.76 13.34 -8.66
CA ARG A 316 1.64 14.08 -9.27
C ARG A 316 0.31 13.77 -8.57
N ASP A 317 0.03 12.49 -8.36
CA ASP A 317 -1.30 12.04 -7.94
C ASP A 317 -1.43 11.89 -6.42
N GLY A 318 -0.32 11.61 -5.75
CA GLY A 318 -0.29 11.33 -4.31
C GLY A 318 -0.96 10.01 -3.93
N ASN A 319 -0.90 9.68 -2.65
CA ASN A 319 -1.52 8.47 -2.13
C ASN A 319 -3.04 8.54 -2.28
N PHE A 320 -3.64 7.53 -2.91
CA PHE A 320 -5.07 7.44 -3.22
C PHE A 320 -5.63 8.68 -3.97
N GLY A 321 -4.81 9.35 -4.78
CA GLY A 321 -5.23 10.53 -5.53
C GLY A 321 -5.58 11.74 -4.67
N LEU A 322 -5.04 11.84 -3.45
CA LEU A 322 -5.27 12.97 -2.55
C LEU A 322 -4.89 14.32 -3.18
N ASN A 323 -3.98 14.28 -4.14
CA ASN A 323 -3.51 15.45 -4.87
C ASN A 323 -4.33 15.77 -6.12
N SER A 324 -5.27 14.92 -6.52
CA SER A 324 -6.08 15.19 -7.70
C SER A 324 -7.19 16.20 -7.38
N SER A 325 -7.26 17.27 -8.16
CA SER A 325 -8.34 18.28 -8.10
C SER A 325 -9.74 17.67 -8.26
N LEU A 326 -9.82 16.47 -8.79
CA LEU A 326 -11.04 15.71 -9.02
C LEU A 326 -11.70 15.19 -7.74
N ARG A 327 -10.93 14.99 -6.64
CA ARG A 327 -11.44 14.51 -5.36
C ARG A 327 -11.93 15.65 -4.45
N GLN A 328 -11.44 16.87 -4.67
CA GLN A 328 -11.71 18.03 -3.79
C GLN A 328 -13.08 18.68 -4.01
N SER A 329 -13.81 18.35 -5.08
CA SER A 329 -15.13 18.88 -5.34
C SER A 329 -16.22 17.85 -5.03
N SER A 330 -16.93 18.02 -3.92
CA SER A 330 -18.17 17.29 -3.62
C SER A 330 -19.23 17.70 -4.67
N SER A 331 -19.62 16.78 -5.56
CA SER A 331 -20.72 17.04 -6.49
C SER A 331 -22.02 16.52 -5.92
N SER A 332 -23.04 17.36 -5.96
CA SER A 332 -24.41 17.05 -5.54
C SER A 332 -25.16 16.11 -6.49
N HIS A 333 -24.57 15.72 -7.64
CA HIS A 333 -25.23 14.86 -8.63
C HIS A 333 -24.48 13.54 -8.89
N PRO A 334 -25.15 12.36 -8.79
CA PRO A 334 -24.57 11.05 -9.03
C PRO A 334 -23.89 10.89 -10.41
N TRP A 335 -24.40 11.56 -11.44
CA TRP A 335 -23.89 11.52 -12.82
C TRP A 335 -22.53 12.18 -12.96
N GLN A 336 -22.33 13.30 -12.30
CA GLN A 336 -21.06 14.02 -12.30
C GLN A 336 -19.96 13.22 -11.58
N GLY A 337 -20.32 12.43 -10.56
CA GLY A 337 -19.42 11.50 -9.90
C GLY A 337 -18.92 10.41 -10.84
N LYS A 338 -19.83 9.80 -11.61
CA LYS A 338 -19.53 8.73 -12.58
C LYS A 338 -18.66 9.23 -13.73
N CYS A 339 -18.97 10.39 -14.31
CA CYS A 339 -18.14 11.01 -15.36
C CYS A 339 -16.74 11.36 -14.85
N ARG A 340 -16.61 11.80 -13.59
CA ARG A 340 -15.32 12.08 -12.95
C ARG A 340 -14.48 10.82 -12.74
N THR A 341 -15.09 9.73 -12.29
CA THR A 341 -14.41 8.44 -12.15
C THR A 341 -13.89 7.96 -13.49
N ALA A 342 -14.70 8.00 -14.54
CA ALA A 342 -14.30 7.65 -15.90
C ALA A 342 -13.19 8.57 -16.42
N TRP A 343 -13.28 9.87 -16.22
CA TRP A 343 -12.25 10.84 -16.61
C TRP A 343 -10.95 10.68 -15.82
N SER A 344 -11.05 10.46 -14.50
CA SER A 344 -9.90 10.14 -13.66
C SER A 344 -9.19 8.89 -14.19
N MET A 345 -9.92 7.82 -14.50
CA MET A 345 -9.34 6.61 -15.05
C MET A 345 -8.70 6.81 -16.42
N LEU A 346 -9.35 7.55 -17.31
CA LEU A 346 -8.77 7.88 -18.63
C LEU A 346 -7.49 8.71 -18.49
N SER A 347 -7.46 9.71 -17.61
CA SER A 347 -6.28 10.53 -17.37
C SER A 347 -5.16 9.75 -16.66
N HIS A 348 -5.51 8.70 -15.89
CA HIS A 348 -4.60 7.86 -15.13
C HIS A 348 -4.17 6.59 -15.89
N SER A 349 -4.89 6.16 -16.88
CA SER A 349 -4.67 4.91 -17.61
C SER A 349 -3.43 4.87 -18.51
N GLY A 350 -2.74 5.99 -18.77
CA GLY A 350 -1.59 6.01 -19.67
C GLY A 350 -0.47 5.03 -19.30
N LEU A 351 -0.18 4.87 -18.00
CA LEU A 351 0.76 3.82 -17.54
C LEU A 351 0.15 2.43 -17.68
N GLY A 352 -1.12 2.26 -17.35
CA GLY A 352 -1.83 1.00 -17.48
C GLY A 352 -1.82 0.50 -18.94
N TRP A 353 -2.21 1.33 -19.89
CA TRP A 353 -2.19 0.97 -21.33
C TRP A 353 -0.81 0.59 -21.83
N ARG A 354 0.24 1.23 -21.33
CA ARG A 354 1.61 0.95 -21.72
C ARG A 354 2.18 -0.32 -21.09
N TYR A 355 1.88 -0.58 -19.83
CA TYR A 355 2.56 -1.61 -19.03
C TYR A 355 1.66 -2.80 -18.63
N ALA A 356 0.34 -2.62 -18.59
CA ALA A 356 -0.65 -3.66 -18.30
C ALA A 356 -1.91 -3.48 -19.15
N PRO A 357 -1.81 -3.54 -20.52
CA PRO A 357 -2.91 -3.17 -21.43
C PRO A 357 -4.15 -4.04 -21.24
N LEU A 358 -4.00 -5.35 -21.03
CA LEU A 358 -5.14 -6.26 -20.85
C LEU A 358 -5.91 -5.95 -19.57
N GLU A 359 -5.24 -5.82 -18.45
CA GLU A 359 -5.88 -5.47 -17.18
C GLU A 359 -6.57 -4.10 -17.28
N THR A 360 -5.92 -3.12 -17.90
CA THR A 360 -6.50 -1.79 -18.13
C THR A 360 -7.75 -1.84 -19.01
N PHE A 361 -7.73 -2.65 -20.06
CA PHE A 361 -8.89 -2.84 -20.94
C PHE A 361 -10.07 -3.47 -20.20
N PHE A 362 -9.84 -4.57 -19.48
CA PHE A 362 -10.91 -5.24 -18.75
C PHE A 362 -11.42 -4.41 -17.58
N THR A 363 -10.57 -3.65 -16.90
CA THR A 363 -10.98 -2.67 -15.88
C THR A 363 -11.92 -1.60 -16.48
N ALA A 364 -11.55 -1.04 -17.63
CA ALA A 364 -12.39 -0.06 -18.33
C ALA A 364 -13.74 -0.67 -18.78
N LEU A 365 -13.72 -1.90 -19.27
CA LEU A 365 -14.92 -2.64 -19.69
C LEU A 365 -15.85 -2.94 -18.50
N SER A 366 -15.31 -3.36 -17.37
CA SER A 366 -16.07 -3.63 -16.13
C SER A 366 -16.78 -2.38 -15.64
N LEU A 367 -16.11 -1.24 -15.65
CA LEU A 367 -16.72 0.04 -15.27
C LEU A 367 -17.83 0.46 -16.22
N ALA A 368 -17.63 0.29 -17.53
CA ALA A 368 -18.67 0.59 -18.51
C ALA A 368 -19.92 -0.30 -18.31
N LYS A 369 -19.73 -1.59 -18.02
CA LYS A 369 -20.85 -2.52 -17.68
C LYS A 369 -21.55 -2.14 -16.39
N GLY A 370 -20.82 -1.81 -15.31
CA GLY A 370 -21.39 -1.35 -14.05
C GLY A 370 -22.19 -0.06 -14.19
N GLN A 371 -21.85 0.80 -15.16
CA GLN A 371 -22.65 1.97 -15.52
C GLN A 371 -23.94 1.62 -16.27
N CYS A 372 -23.93 0.58 -17.10
CA CYS A 372 -25.13 0.13 -17.83
C CYS A 372 -26.14 -0.61 -16.97
N SER A 373 -25.69 -1.37 -15.95
CA SER A 373 -26.58 -2.11 -15.04
C SER A 373 -27.35 -1.19 -14.08
N SER A 374 -26.81 -0.02 -13.74
CA SER A 374 -27.50 0.97 -12.88
C SER A 374 -28.62 1.76 -13.60
N HIS A 375 -28.85 1.52 -14.90
CA HIS A 375 -29.94 2.11 -15.68
C HIS A 375 -31.13 1.18 -15.91
N ARG A 376 -31.09 -0.06 -15.38
CA ARG A 376 -32.16 -1.06 -15.50
C ARG A 376 -32.80 -1.45 -14.17
N GLY A 377 -32.65 -0.64 -13.12
CA GLY A 377 -33.30 -0.80 -11.83
C GLY A 377 -34.13 0.43 -11.47
#